data_c65f4cb89abe9e1b152c8c630dd0c555
#
_entry.id   c65f4cb89abe9e1b152c8c630dd0c555
#
_cell.length_a   1.000
_cell.length_b   1.000
_cell.length_c   1.000
_cell.angle_alpha   90.00
_cell.angle_beta   90.00
_cell.angle_gamma   90.00
#
_symmetry.space_group_name_H-M   'P 1'
#
loop_
_entity.id
_entity.type
_entity.pdbx_description
1 polymer ?
#
loop_
_entity_poly.entity_id
_entity_poly.type
_entity_poly.pdbx_seq_one_letter_code
_entity_poly.pdbx_strand_id
1 'polypeptide(L)'
;MPRTGRVVSLTGYNHIISRGNGGICIFEDDEDRYRMLTLFEDKLVGNGIGVTAWCLMSNHFHLMVDDPNGRISSCMSGILTSYVKYFNHKTDRVGHLFQDRFKNIPVENDIQAIALADYIHMNPVKAGVSAVDNYRWSSYRAYAYGYDGFGFCDPGIVLDLVGGSLEYRHYLDERLESAPYDAEPRPRVLDDEVLKIAKEIAFPVSLSDIKAMTPAERRPILCKMRKSGLTVNQIVRAVGLGRATVANGTSGWREL
;
A
#
# COMPACT_ATOMS: atom_id res chain seq x y z
N MET A 1 1.64 -20.94 -16.54
CA MET A 1 1.62 -19.74 -17.41
C MET A 1 3.04 -19.28 -17.66
N PRO A 2 3.42 -18.88 -18.89
CA PRO A 2 4.73 -18.33 -19.17
C PRO A 2 4.95 -17.07 -18.29
N ARG A 3 6.18 -16.92 -17.77
CA ARG A 3 6.56 -15.76 -16.98
C ARG A 3 6.73 -14.56 -17.92
N THR A 4 5.87 -13.57 -17.83
CA THR A 4 6.08 -12.29 -18.52
C THR A 4 7.36 -11.65 -17.96
N GLY A 5 8.30 -11.29 -18.83
CA GLY A 5 9.49 -10.54 -18.47
C GLY A 5 9.09 -9.21 -17.83
N ARG A 6 9.92 -8.69 -16.90
CA ARG A 6 9.70 -7.36 -16.36
C ARG A 6 10.02 -6.32 -17.42
N VAL A 7 9.15 -5.31 -17.52
CA VAL A 7 9.40 -4.18 -18.41
C VAL A 7 10.55 -3.36 -17.81
N VAL A 8 11.53 -3.02 -18.64
CA VAL A 8 12.64 -2.13 -18.26
C VAL A 8 12.13 -0.69 -18.35
N SER A 9 12.33 0.10 -17.31
CA SER A 9 12.01 1.53 -17.32
C SER A 9 12.95 2.27 -18.26
N LEU A 10 12.42 3.16 -19.08
CA LEU A 10 13.21 4.04 -19.94
C LEU A 10 13.88 5.18 -19.15
N THR A 11 13.29 5.56 -18.04
CA THR A 11 13.81 6.61 -17.14
C THR A 11 14.77 6.08 -16.07
N GLY A 12 14.85 4.76 -15.88
CA GLY A 12 15.53 4.12 -14.75
C GLY A 12 14.65 4.01 -13.50
N TYR A 13 13.64 4.86 -13.36
CA TYR A 13 12.77 4.87 -12.16
C TYR A 13 11.72 3.79 -12.18
N ASN A 14 11.52 3.17 -11.02
CA ASN A 14 10.60 2.04 -10.86
C ASN A 14 9.85 2.15 -9.53
N HIS A 15 8.54 1.82 -9.57
CA HIS A 15 7.72 1.62 -8.38
C HIS A 15 7.74 0.15 -7.96
N ILE A 16 8.26 -0.12 -6.79
CA ILE A 16 8.36 -1.45 -6.21
C ILE A 16 7.32 -1.59 -5.10
N ILE A 17 6.57 -2.69 -5.15
CA ILE A 17 5.53 -3.00 -4.16
C ILE A 17 5.69 -4.45 -3.72
N SER A 18 5.65 -4.69 -2.41
CA SER A 18 5.49 -6.05 -1.87
C SER A 18 4.48 -6.06 -0.72
N ARG A 19 3.68 -7.13 -0.62
CA ARG A 19 2.58 -7.22 0.32
C ARG A 19 2.55 -8.60 1.00
N GLY A 20 2.17 -8.61 2.27
CA GLY A 20 1.96 -9.82 3.05
C GLY A 20 0.87 -10.72 2.49
N ASN A 21 1.08 -12.02 2.57
CA ASN A 21 0.14 -13.03 2.08
C ASN A 21 -1.20 -12.91 2.81
N GLY A 22 -2.31 -12.86 2.05
CA GLY A 22 -3.63 -12.64 2.64
C GLY A 22 -3.80 -11.30 3.37
N GLY A 23 -2.84 -10.37 3.22
CA GLY A 23 -2.86 -9.07 3.89
C GLY A 23 -2.34 -9.09 5.33
N ILE A 24 -1.67 -10.15 5.75
CA ILE A 24 -1.04 -10.24 7.08
C ILE A 24 -0.01 -9.12 7.27
N CYS A 25 0.25 -8.77 8.53
CA CYS A 25 1.34 -7.87 8.90
C CYS A 25 2.67 -8.51 8.52
N ILE A 26 3.52 -7.71 7.90
CA ILE A 26 4.92 -8.05 7.61
C ILE A 26 5.87 -7.25 8.49
N PHE A 27 5.36 -6.30 9.27
CA PHE A 27 6.06 -5.54 10.29
C PHE A 27 5.19 -5.54 11.55
N GLU A 28 5.55 -6.33 12.57
CA GLU A 28 4.84 -6.39 13.83
C GLU A 28 5.29 -5.28 14.79
N ASP A 29 6.57 -4.94 14.72
CA ASP A 29 7.17 -3.89 15.54
C ASP A 29 8.21 -3.03 14.77
N ASP A 30 8.87 -2.15 15.49
CA ASP A 30 9.86 -1.23 14.93
C ASP A 30 11.15 -1.95 14.51
N GLU A 31 11.52 -3.04 15.19
CA GLU A 31 12.69 -3.85 14.85
C GLU A 31 12.56 -4.44 13.44
N ASP A 32 11.37 -4.93 13.08
CA ASP A 32 11.07 -5.45 11.75
C ASP A 32 11.27 -4.38 10.67
N ARG A 33 10.84 -3.16 10.96
CA ARG A 33 10.98 -2.03 10.04
C ARG A 33 12.43 -1.60 9.89
N TYR A 34 13.17 -1.49 11.00
CA TYR A 34 14.60 -1.21 10.96
C TYR A 34 15.35 -2.29 10.18
N ARG A 35 15.01 -3.57 10.39
CA ARG A 35 15.61 -4.67 9.64
C ARG A 35 15.40 -4.54 8.14
N MET A 36 14.20 -4.17 7.72
CA MET A 36 13.89 -3.96 6.30
C MET A 36 14.67 -2.76 5.73
N LEU A 37 14.72 -1.64 6.44
CA LEU A 37 15.45 -0.44 6.00
C LEU A 37 16.94 -0.70 5.87
N THR A 38 17.55 -1.42 6.81
CA THR A 38 18.94 -1.87 6.70
C THR A 38 19.16 -2.73 5.45
N LEU A 39 18.23 -3.64 5.15
CA LEU A 39 18.31 -4.46 3.92
C LEU A 39 18.17 -3.62 2.65
N PHE A 40 17.37 -2.56 2.66
CA PHE A 40 17.29 -1.62 1.53
C PHE A 40 18.59 -0.87 1.34
N GLU A 41 19.16 -0.31 2.40
CA GLU A 41 20.43 0.39 2.34
C GLU A 41 21.55 -0.53 1.83
N ASP A 42 21.76 -1.68 2.49
CA ASP A 42 22.82 -2.62 2.14
C ASP A 42 22.72 -3.15 0.71
N LYS A 43 21.52 -3.53 0.29
CA LYS A 43 21.32 -4.28 -0.95
C LYS A 43 20.87 -3.42 -2.13
N LEU A 44 20.23 -2.30 -1.92
CA LEU A 44 19.89 -1.37 -3.01
C LEU A 44 21.05 -0.36 -3.19
N VAL A 45 21.27 0.48 -2.20
CA VAL A 45 22.29 1.53 -2.30
C VAL A 45 23.69 0.93 -2.48
N GLY A 46 24.02 -0.11 -1.74
CA GLY A 46 25.28 -0.85 -1.89
C GLY A 46 25.50 -1.50 -3.27
N ASN A 47 24.45 -1.62 -4.11
CA ASN A 47 24.53 -2.08 -5.50
C ASN A 47 24.28 -0.97 -6.53
N GLY A 48 24.31 0.31 -6.12
CA GLY A 48 24.15 1.45 -7.01
C GLY A 48 22.70 1.67 -7.48
N ILE A 49 21.72 1.21 -6.71
CA ILE A 49 20.30 1.52 -6.91
C ILE A 49 19.94 2.64 -5.94
N GLY A 50 19.56 3.79 -6.48
CA GLY A 50 19.07 4.92 -5.70
C GLY A 50 17.69 4.64 -5.12
N VAL A 51 17.45 5.04 -3.87
CA VAL A 51 16.11 5.02 -3.28
C VAL A 51 15.58 6.45 -3.23
N THR A 52 14.58 6.75 -4.06
CA THR A 52 14.04 8.10 -4.18
C THR A 52 12.90 8.34 -3.20
N ALA A 53 11.98 7.41 -3.03
CA ALA A 53 10.91 7.51 -2.02
C ALA A 53 10.58 6.13 -1.44
N TRP A 54 10.13 6.10 -0.18
CA TRP A 54 9.71 4.86 0.46
C TRP A 54 8.63 5.07 1.53
N CYS A 55 7.83 4.02 1.77
CA CYS A 55 6.88 3.95 2.87
C CYS A 55 6.67 2.49 3.29
N LEU A 56 6.82 2.21 4.59
CA LEU A 56 6.58 0.89 5.20
C LEU A 56 5.24 0.91 5.94
N MET A 57 4.22 0.29 5.37
CA MET A 57 2.93 0.06 6.04
C MET A 57 2.95 -1.28 6.78
N SER A 58 2.08 -1.51 7.74
CA SER A 58 2.10 -2.76 8.53
C SER A 58 2.12 -4.04 7.71
N ASN A 59 1.44 -4.08 6.56
CA ASN A 59 1.26 -5.28 5.75
C ASN A 59 1.80 -5.17 4.31
N HIS A 60 2.44 -4.08 3.95
CA HIS A 60 3.07 -3.88 2.64
C HIS A 60 4.05 -2.71 2.70
N PHE A 61 4.87 -2.60 1.67
CA PHE A 61 5.71 -1.43 1.47
C PHE A 61 5.71 -0.95 0.02
N HIS A 62 6.05 0.30 -0.15
CA HIS A 62 6.29 0.96 -1.43
C HIS A 62 7.70 1.53 -1.46
N LEU A 63 8.36 1.40 -2.62
CA LEU A 63 9.61 2.10 -2.92
C LEU A 63 9.49 2.75 -4.29
N MET A 64 10.08 3.92 -4.45
CA MET A 64 10.49 4.46 -5.73
C MET A 64 12.00 4.36 -5.79
N VAL A 65 12.52 3.71 -6.82
CA VAL A 65 13.95 3.44 -6.97
C VAL A 65 14.43 3.90 -8.33
N ASP A 66 15.69 4.33 -8.39
CA ASP A 66 16.45 4.55 -9.61
C ASP A 66 17.39 3.35 -9.84
N ASP A 67 17.13 2.58 -10.88
CA ASP A 67 17.88 1.36 -11.23
C ASP A 67 18.44 1.45 -12.66
N PRO A 68 19.44 2.26 -12.90
CA PRO A 68 20.00 2.45 -14.24
C PRO A 68 20.64 1.18 -14.82
N ASN A 69 20.98 0.22 -13.98
CA ASN A 69 21.67 -1.01 -14.37
C ASN A 69 20.77 -2.25 -14.46
N GLY A 70 19.47 -2.13 -14.18
CA GLY A 70 18.52 -3.24 -14.22
C GLY A 70 18.73 -4.32 -13.15
N ARG A 71 19.31 -3.98 -12.01
CA ARG A 71 19.66 -4.89 -10.91
C ARG A 71 18.57 -5.11 -9.89
N ILE A 72 17.49 -4.33 -9.92
CA ILE A 72 16.42 -4.36 -8.91
C ILE A 72 15.85 -5.76 -8.67
N SER A 73 15.77 -6.59 -9.72
CA SER A 73 15.22 -7.94 -9.59
C SER A 73 16.05 -8.85 -8.70
N SER A 74 17.37 -8.82 -8.83
CA SER A 74 18.29 -9.61 -8.00
C SER A 74 18.36 -9.08 -6.58
N CYS A 75 18.47 -7.76 -6.42
CA CYS A 75 18.52 -7.11 -5.12
C CYS A 75 17.25 -7.37 -4.31
N MET A 76 16.07 -7.16 -4.89
CA MET A 76 14.80 -7.42 -4.22
C MET A 76 14.58 -8.89 -3.86
N SER A 77 15.02 -9.82 -4.73
CA SER A 77 14.98 -11.24 -4.39
C SER A 77 15.82 -11.55 -3.15
N GLY A 78 17.03 -10.99 -3.07
CA GLY A 78 17.91 -11.13 -1.92
C GLY A 78 17.36 -10.48 -0.64
N ILE A 79 16.74 -9.29 -0.76
CA ILE A 79 16.10 -8.56 0.35
C ILE A 79 14.96 -9.39 0.92
N LEU A 80 13.98 -9.76 0.06
CA LEU A 80 12.79 -10.49 0.50
C LEU A 80 13.13 -11.85 1.09
N THR A 81 14.09 -12.57 0.51
CA THR A 81 14.56 -13.87 1.07
C THR A 81 15.20 -13.69 2.45
N SER A 82 16.06 -12.68 2.62
CA SER A 82 16.71 -12.39 3.90
C SER A 82 15.71 -11.97 4.96
N TYR A 83 14.73 -11.13 4.57
CA TYR A 83 13.69 -10.67 5.47
C TYR A 83 12.74 -11.79 5.90
N VAL A 84 12.29 -12.66 4.97
CA VAL A 84 11.44 -13.81 5.29
C VAL A 84 12.13 -14.75 6.28
N LYS A 85 13.43 -15.03 6.11
CA LYS A 85 14.19 -15.86 7.06
C LYS A 85 14.21 -15.24 8.46
N TYR A 86 14.48 -13.94 8.54
CA TYR A 86 14.48 -13.20 9.80
C TYR A 86 13.09 -13.24 10.45
N PHE A 87 12.04 -12.82 9.73
CA PHE A 87 10.68 -12.71 10.26
C PHE A 87 10.11 -14.06 10.69
N ASN A 88 10.27 -15.10 9.86
CA ASN A 88 9.80 -16.44 10.19
C ASN A 88 10.53 -17.01 11.43
N HIS A 89 11.85 -16.76 11.57
CA HIS A 89 12.60 -17.17 12.76
C HIS A 89 12.12 -16.44 14.01
N LYS A 90 11.91 -15.10 13.92
CA LYS A 90 11.43 -14.27 15.03
C LYS A 90 10.05 -14.68 15.51
N THR A 91 9.14 -15.04 14.59
CA THR A 91 7.72 -15.29 14.89
C THR A 91 7.36 -16.78 14.95
N ASP A 92 8.35 -17.67 14.91
CA ASP A 92 8.17 -19.15 14.84
C ASP A 92 7.20 -19.57 13.71
N ARG A 93 7.30 -18.87 12.58
CA ARG A 93 6.40 -19.06 11.44
C ARG A 93 7.02 -19.94 10.36
N VAL A 94 6.18 -20.74 9.70
CA VAL A 94 6.56 -21.54 8.53
C VAL A 94 5.76 -21.08 7.31
N GLY A 95 6.40 -21.03 6.13
CA GLY A 95 5.74 -20.75 4.86
C GLY A 95 5.97 -19.34 4.31
N HIS A 96 5.15 -18.97 3.32
CA HIS A 96 5.32 -17.73 2.59
C HIS A 96 4.82 -16.51 3.38
N LEU A 97 5.70 -15.53 3.59
CA LEU A 97 5.36 -14.26 4.20
C LEU A 97 4.69 -13.31 3.19
N PHE A 98 5.26 -13.23 1.99
CA PHE A 98 4.73 -12.37 0.93
C PHE A 98 3.76 -13.14 0.02
N GLN A 99 2.74 -12.42 -0.48
CA GLN A 99 1.65 -12.97 -1.29
C GLN A 99 2.17 -13.49 -2.63
N ASP A 100 3.03 -12.70 -3.27
CA ASP A 100 3.61 -12.94 -4.60
C ASP A 100 5.03 -12.39 -4.67
N ARG A 101 5.66 -12.53 -5.83
CA ARG A 101 6.85 -11.75 -6.15
C ARG A 101 6.50 -10.26 -6.06
N PHE A 102 7.48 -9.43 -5.69
CA PHE A 102 7.27 -7.98 -5.72
C PHE A 102 6.82 -7.51 -7.11
N LYS A 103 5.96 -6.50 -7.14
CA LYS A 103 5.58 -5.81 -8.37
C LYS A 103 6.65 -4.78 -8.70
N ASN A 104 6.97 -4.66 -9.99
CA ASN A 104 7.83 -3.64 -10.55
C ASN A 104 7.04 -2.92 -11.64
N ILE A 105 6.77 -1.64 -11.44
CA ILE A 105 6.00 -0.79 -12.36
C ILE A 105 6.94 0.32 -12.81
N PRO A 106 7.29 0.39 -14.12
CA PRO A 106 8.11 1.47 -14.64
C PRO A 106 7.46 2.83 -14.42
N VAL A 107 8.29 3.83 -14.13
CA VAL A 107 7.90 5.25 -14.11
C VAL A 107 8.39 5.84 -15.44
N GLU A 108 7.46 6.35 -16.25
CA GLU A 108 7.75 6.67 -17.64
C GLU A 108 8.10 8.15 -17.88
N ASN A 109 7.73 9.04 -16.93
CA ASN A 109 7.96 10.48 -17.05
C ASN A 109 7.94 11.19 -15.69
N ASP A 110 8.32 12.47 -15.69
CA ASP A 110 8.45 13.31 -14.51
C ASP A 110 7.12 13.51 -13.76
N ILE A 111 6.02 13.64 -14.49
CA ILE A 111 4.68 13.77 -13.88
C ILE A 111 4.33 12.51 -13.06
N GLN A 112 4.65 11.36 -13.62
CA GLN A 112 4.46 10.09 -12.90
C GLN A 112 5.41 9.97 -11.71
N ALA A 113 6.64 10.50 -11.79
CA ALA A 113 7.59 10.50 -10.68
C ALA A 113 7.06 11.32 -9.49
N ILE A 114 6.59 12.53 -9.74
CA ILE A 114 5.98 13.39 -8.71
C ILE A 114 4.74 12.72 -8.12
N ALA A 115 3.83 12.23 -8.97
CA ALA A 115 2.60 11.57 -8.54
C ALA A 115 2.87 10.28 -7.74
N LEU A 116 3.96 9.56 -8.04
CA LEU A 116 4.35 8.38 -7.30
C LEU A 116 4.93 8.72 -5.92
N ALA A 117 5.77 9.74 -5.80
CA ALA A 117 6.27 10.20 -4.52
C ALA A 117 5.13 10.66 -3.60
N ASP A 118 4.19 11.46 -4.12
CA ASP A 118 2.94 11.82 -3.45
C ASP A 118 2.16 10.56 -3.01
N TYR A 119 1.90 9.65 -3.92
CA TYR A 119 1.19 8.41 -3.62
C TYR A 119 1.84 7.62 -2.48
N ILE A 120 3.17 7.50 -2.50
CA ILE A 120 3.95 6.77 -1.47
C ILE A 120 3.81 7.46 -0.11
N HIS A 121 3.98 8.77 -0.04
CA HIS A 121 3.92 9.52 1.22
C HIS A 121 2.49 9.63 1.78
N MET A 122 1.48 9.65 0.91
CA MET A 122 0.08 9.70 1.29
C MET A 122 -0.52 8.34 1.70
N ASN A 123 0.23 7.23 1.60
CA ASN A 123 -0.28 5.91 1.99
C ASN A 123 -0.78 5.85 3.45
N PRO A 124 -0.05 6.38 4.47
CA PRO A 124 -0.54 6.36 5.85
C PRO A 124 -1.83 7.16 6.04
N VAL A 125 -1.95 8.30 5.36
CA VAL A 125 -3.15 9.16 5.40
C VAL A 125 -4.33 8.45 4.77
N LYS A 126 -4.17 7.91 3.55
CA LYS A 126 -5.21 7.14 2.83
C LYS A 126 -5.66 5.90 3.59
N ALA A 127 -4.79 5.32 4.40
CA ALA A 127 -5.09 4.18 5.26
C ALA A 127 -5.71 4.58 6.61
N GLY A 128 -5.81 5.89 6.92
CA GLY A 128 -6.30 6.38 8.21
C GLY A 128 -5.39 6.03 9.39
N VAL A 129 -4.08 5.84 9.13
CA VAL A 129 -3.11 5.41 10.16
C VAL A 129 -2.49 6.60 10.87
N SER A 130 -2.11 7.63 10.11
CA SER A 130 -1.40 8.80 10.64
C SER A 130 -1.44 9.95 9.64
N ALA A 131 -1.30 11.19 10.14
CA ALA A 131 -0.94 12.32 9.29
C ALA A 131 0.44 12.09 8.66
N VAL A 132 0.68 12.71 7.49
CA VAL A 132 1.93 12.50 6.73
C VAL A 132 3.17 12.88 7.53
N ASP A 133 3.13 14.01 8.25
CA ASP A 133 4.24 14.51 9.08
C ASP A 133 4.58 13.63 10.28
N ASN A 134 3.58 12.93 10.82
CA ASN A 134 3.71 12.12 12.01
C ASN A 134 4.12 10.68 11.71
N TYR A 135 4.06 10.26 10.43
CA TYR A 135 4.39 8.90 10.06
C TYR A 135 5.88 8.72 9.83
N ARG A 136 6.59 8.24 10.85
CA ARG A 136 8.05 8.08 10.83
C ARG A 136 8.56 7.00 9.84
N TRP A 137 7.69 6.10 9.39
CA TRP A 137 8.05 4.98 8.52
C TRP A 137 7.83 5.32 7.04
N SER A 138 8.19 6.53 6.66
CA SER A 138 8.23 7.00 5.29
C SER A 138 9.36 8.00 5.08
N SER A 139 9.77 8.18 3.83
CA SER A 139 10.77 9.16 3.42
C SER A 139 10.24 10.60 3.36
N TYR A 140 8.99 10.86 3.73
CA TYR A 140 8.41 12.20 3.64
C TYR A 140 9.28 13.27 4.30
N ARG A 141 9.87 12.96 5.46
CA ARG A 141 10.73 13.93 6.18
C ARG A 141 12.00 14.28 5.42
N ALA A 142 12.54 13.40 4.57
CA ALA A 142 13.65 13.72 3.69
C ALA A 142 13.24 14.81 2.69
N TYR A 143 12.03 14.72 2.17
CA TYR A 143 11.47 15.71 1.24
C TYR A 143 11.14 17.04 1.93
N ALA A 144 10.47 16.99 3.07
CA ALA A 144 9.96 18.16 3.76
C ALA A 144 11.03 18.93 4.53
N TYR A 145 12.02 18.21 5.09
CA TYR A 145 12.96 18.75 6.07
C TYR A 145 14.43 18.39 5.78
N GLY A 146 14.70 17.69 4.68
CA GLY A 146 16.05 17.28 4.27
C GLY A 146 16.62 16.08 5.03
N TYR A 147 15.88 15.46 5.94
CA TYR A 147 16.35 14.32 6.72
C TYR A 147 15.19 13.47 7.27
N ASP A 148 15.22 12.15 7.03
CA ASP A 148 14.18 11.20 7.44
C ASP A 148 14.57 10.33 8.65
N GLY A 149 15.79 10.46 9.15
CA GLY A 149 16.31 9.65 10.24
C GLY A 149 17.07 8.41 9.78
N PHE A 150 17.12 8.12 8.48
CA PHE A 150 17.74 6.91 7.90
C PHE A 150 18.87 7.24 6.92
N GLY A 151 18.77 8.32 6.15
CA GLY A 151 19.87 8.91 5.38
C GLY A 151 20.19 8.24 4.05
N PHE A 152 19.46 7.21 3.61
CA PHE A 152 19.68 6.53 2.34
C PHE A 152 18.70 6.94 1.23
N CYS A 153 17.73 7.77 1.54
CA CYS A 153 16.77 8.30 0.57
C CYS A 153 17.33 9.55 -0.11
N ASP A 154 17.30 9.56 -1.44
CA ASP A 154 17.64 10.74 -2.25
C ASP A 154 16.36 11.30 -2.91
N PRO A 155 15.79 12.39 -2.39
CA PRO A 155 14.61 13.02 -2.93
C PRO A 155 14.91 13.94 -4.12
N GLY A 156 16.18 14.14 -4.50
CA GLY A 156 16.66 15.21 -5.38
C GLY A 156 15.86 15.37 -6.66
N ILE A 157 15.68 14.29 -7.42
CA ILE A 157 14.94 14.33 -8.69
C ILE A 157 13.51 14.89 -8.55
N VAL A 158 12.77 14.48 -7.53
CA VAL A 158 11.38 14.98 -7.35
C VAL A 158 11.38 16.39 -6.82
N LEU A 159 12.29 16.74 -5.91
CA LEU A 159 12.40 18.11 -5.39
C LEU A 159 12.79 19.10 -6.48
N ASP A 160 13.72 18.72 -7.35
CA ASP A 160 14.11 19.56 -8.50
C ASP A 160 12.93 19.80 -9.45
N LEU A 161 12.09 18.79 -9.68
CA LEU A 161 10.92 18.89 -10.54
C LEU A 161 9.81 19.78 -9.96
N VAL A 162 9.65 19.80 -8.64
CA VAL A 162 8.58 20.58 -7.97
C VAL A 162 9.06 21.95 -7.49
N GLY A 163 10.37 22.23 -7.50
CA GLY A 163 10.94 23.51 -7.10
C GLY A 163 11.49 23.56 -5.67
N GLY A 164 11.56 22.42 -4.98
CA GLY A 164 12.18 22.31 -3.66
C GLY A 164 11.27 21.77 -2.56
N SER A 165 11.81 21.72 -1.35
CA SER A 165 11.10 21.13 -0.18
C SER A 165 9.86 21.92 0.25
N LEU A 166 9.90 23.25 0.11
CA LEU A 166 8.77 24.09 0.48
C LEU A 166 7.60 23.88 -0.49
N GLU A 167 7.89 23.88 -1.77
CA GLU A 167 6.92 23.64 -2.86
C GLU A 167 6.34 22.24 -2.78
N TYR A 168 7.16 21.24 -2.44
CA TYR A 168 6.67 19.89 -2.23
C TYR A 168 5.68 19.79 -1.06
N ARG A 169 5.95 20.48 0.05
CA ARG A 169 5.01 20.55 1.19
C ARG A 169 3.69 21.21 0.79
N HIS A 170 3.73 22.36 0.12
CA HIS A 170 2.52 23.02 -0.38
C HIS A 170 1.74 22.14 -1.33
N TYR A 171 2.42 21.47 -2.24
CA TYR A 171 1.79 20.51 -3.17
C TYR A 171 1.03 19.40 -2.43
N LEU A 172 1.60 18.83 -1.35
CA LEU A 172 0.94 17.83 -0.55
C LEU A 172 -0.21 18.41 0.30
N ASP A 173 -0.04 19.60 0.87
CA ASP A 173 -1.08 20.26 1.65
C ASP A 173 -2.32 20.56 0.80
N GLU A 174 -2.16 21.08 -0.41
CA GLU A 174 -3.25 21.26 -1.38
C GLU A 174 -3.96 19.92 -1.73
N ARG A 175 -3.21 18.85 -1.82
CA ARG A 175 -3.76 17.49 -2.05
C ARG A 175 -4.52 16.97 -0.84
N LEU A 176 -4.09 17.29 0.37
CA LEU A 176 -4.79 16.96 1.61
C LEU A 176 -6.10 17.73 1.73
N GLU A 177 -6.10 19.02 1.35
CA GLU A 177 -7.30 19.86 1.37
C GLU A 177 -8.31 19.47 0.27
N SER A 178 -7.82 19.11 -0.92
CA SER A 178 -8.66 18.70 -2.05
C SER A 178 -9.20 17.28 -1.97
N ALA A 179 -8.55 16.40 -1.19
CA ALA A 179 -9.10 15.11 -0.85
C ALA A 179 -10.05 15.30 0.33
N PRO A 180 -11.35 14.93 0.22
CA PRO A 180 -12.18 14.91 1.42
C PRO A 180 -11.51 14.01 2.43
N TYR A 181 -11.01 14.62 3.49
CA TYR A 181 -10.42 13.94 4.64
C TYR A 181 -11.55 13.23 5.41
N ASP A 182 -12.02 12.12 4.86
CA ASP A 182 -12.79 11.12 5.61
C ASP A 182 -11.83 10.39 6.56
N ALA A 183 -11.18 11.14 7.43
CA ALA A 183 -10.23 10.64 8.39
C ALA A 183 -10.84 10.46 9.77
N GLU A 184 -12.02 9.92 9.82
CA GLU A 184 -12.32 9.05 10.96
C GLU A 184 -11.70 7.70 10.61
N PRO A 185 -10.74 7.20 11.41
CA PRO A 185 -10.27 5.84 11.27
C PRO A 185 -11.50 4.96 11.49
N ARG A 186 -12.08 4.46 10.41
CA ARG A 186 -13.17 3.50 10.54
C ARG A 186 -12.60 2.32 11.30
N PRO A 187 -13.20 1.95 12.44
CA PRO A 187 -12.76 0.78 13.16
C PRO A 187 -12.73 -0.38 12.15
N ARG A 188 -11.57 -0.98 11.95
CA ARG A 188 -11.47 -2.17 11.12
C ARG A 188 -12.31 -3.23 11.81
N VAL A 189 -13.42 -3.59 11.17
CA VAL A 189 -14.21 -4.71 11.61
C VAL A 189 -13.30 -5.94 11.58
N LEU A 190 -13.07 -6.55 12.73
CA LEU A 190 -12.25 -7.74 12.87
C LEU A 190 -12.93 -8.89 12.10
N ASP A 191 -12.14 -9.81 11.54
CA ASP A 191 -12.68 -10.86 10.66
C ASP A 191 -13.68 -11.78 11.38
N ASP A 192 -13.62 -11.92 12.70
CA ASP A 192 -14.57 -12.62 13.55
C ASP A 192 -15.93 -11.91 13.71
N GLU A 193 -15.96 -10.59 13.60
CA GLU A 193 -17.18 -9.79 13.67
C GLU A 193 -17.89 -9.62 12.31
N VAL A 194 -17.18 -9.84 11.21
CA VAL A 194 -17.69 -9.62 9.83
C VAL A 194 -18.99 -10.34 9.56
N LEU A 195 -19.05 -11.63 9.91
CA LEU A 195 -20.25 -12.43 9.66
C LEU A 195 -21.46 -12.00 10.51
N LYS A 196 -21.20 -11.53 11.74
CA LYS A 196 -22.26 -11.02 12.62
C LYS A 196 -22.86 -9.73 12.04
N ILE A 197 -22.02 -8.76 11.72
CA ILE A 197 -22.44 -7.48 11.13
C ILE A 197 -23.10 -7.69 9.78
N ALA A 198 -22.56 -8.55 8.91
CA ALA A 198 -23.14 -8.83 7.62
C ALA A 198 -24.54 -9.45 7.72
N LYS A 199 -24.76 -10.36 8.68
CA LYS A 199 -26.08 -10.97 8.95
C LYS A 199 -27.09 -9.95 9.46
N GLU A 200 -26.70 -9.09 10.40
CA GLU A 200 -27.55 -8.03 10.95
C GLU A 200 -28.01 -7.05 9.85
N ILE A 201 -27.10 -6.66 8.96
CA ILE A 201 -27.40 -5.73 7.86
C ILE A 201 -28.29 -6.38 6.78
N ALA A 202 -28.07 -7.65 6.51
CA ALA A 202 -28.82 -8.39 5.49
C ALA A 202 -30.25 -8.73 5.94
N PHE A 203 -30.49 -8.83 7.26
CA PHE A 203 -31.81 -9.23 7.79
C PHE A 203 -32.97 -8.42 7.18
N PRO A 204 -34.09 -9.08 6.75
CA PRO A 204 -34.42 -10.49 6.94
C PRO A 204 -33.87 -11.46 5.87
N VAL A 205 -33.06 -10.99 4.93
CA VAL A 205 -32.49 -11.80 3.86
C VAL A 205 -31.28 -12.59 4.38
N SER A 206 -31.15 -13.86 3.99
CA SER A 206 -29.96 -14.62 4.35
C SER A 206 -28.75 -14.19 3.49
N LEU A 207 -27.53 -14.31 4.02
CA LEU A 207 -26.32 -13.95 3.27
C LEU A 207 -26.17 -14.76 1.96
N SER A 208 -26.61 -16.02 1.95
CA SER A 208 -26.61 -16.89 0.76
C SER A 208 -27.55 -16.41 -0.33
N ASP A 209 -28.68 -15.81 0.05
CA ASP A 209 -29.72 -15.39 -0.91
C ASP A 209 -29.37 -14.09 -1.61
N ILE A 210 -28.48 -13.27 -1.02
CA ILE A 210 -27.97 -12.03 -1.66
C ILE A 210 -27.35 -12.33 -3.03
N LYS A 211 -26.78 -13.52 -3.21
CA LYS A 211 -26.21 -13.95 -4.49
C LYS A 211 -27.26 -14.11 -5.59
N ALA A 212 -28.45 -14.55 -5.23
CA ALA A 212 -29.57 -14.74 -6.15
C ALA A 212 -30.34 -13.45 -6.47
N MET A 213 -30.16 -12.39 -5.68
CA MET A 213 -30.83 -11.10 -5.89
C MET A 213 -30.34 -10.38 -7.15
N THR A 214 -31.19 -9.56 -7.74
CA THR A 214 -30.82 -8.68 -8.85
C THR A 214 -29.79 -7.61 -8.40
N PRO A 215 -29.02 -7.02 -9.31
CA PRO A 215 -28.08 -5.95 -8.97
C PRO A 215 -28.74 -4.76 -8.24
N ALA A 216 -29.98 -4.41 -8.59
CA ALA A 216 -30.71 -3.31 -7.96
C ALA A 216 -31.11 -3.62 -6.51
N GLU A 217 -31.58 -4.83 -6.24
CA GLU A 217 -32.03 -5.26 -4.91
C GLU A 217 -30.86 -5.44 -3.93
N ARG A 218 -29.73 -6.01 -4.37
CA ARG A 218 -28.57 -6.25 -3.48
C ARG A 218 -27.75 -5.00 -3.21
N ARG A 219 -27.79 -3.98 -4.12
CA ARG A 219 -26.99 -2.75 -3.99
C ARG A 219 -27.16 -2.04 -2.64
N PRO A 220 -28.39 -1.78 -2.13
CA PRO A 220 -28.56 -1.14 -0.83
C PRO A 220 -27.93 -1.92 0.32
N ILE A 221 -28.02 -3.25 0.29
CA ILE A 221 -27.46 -4.13 1.33
C ILE A 221 -25.92 -4.05 1.30
N LEU A 222 -25.31 -4.17 0.11
CA LEU A 222 -23.85 -4.07 -0.05
C LEU A 222 -23.33 -2.69 0.34
N CYS A 223 -24.05 -1.62 0.01
CA CYS A 223 -23.70 -0.26 0.41
C CYS A 223 -23.78 -0.07 1.94
N LYS A 224 -24.81 -0.61 2.61
CA LYS A 224 -24.88 -0.60 4.08
C LYS A 224 -23.72 -1.34 4.72
N MET A 225 -23.33 -2.51 4.18
CA MET A 225 -22.15 -3.25 4.63
C MET A 225 -20.87 -2.41 4.48
N ARG A 226 -20.72 -1.66 3.39
CA ARG A 226 -19.60 -0.72 3.22
C ARG A 226 -19.64 0.43 4.23
N LYS A 227 -20.80 1.00 4.49
CA LYS A 227 -21.00 2.07 5.50
C LYS A 227 -20.66 1.60 6.91
N SER A 228 -20.90 0.31 7.21
CA SER A 228 -20.56 -0.30 8.51
C SER A 228 -19.07 -0.71 8.63
N GLY A 229 -18.21 -0.29 7.68
CA GLY A 229 -16.77 -0.50 7.77
C GLY A 229 -16.25 -1.79 7.12
N LEU A 230 -17.11 -2.66 6.57
CA LEU A 230 -16.67 -3.88 5.91
C LEU A 230 -15.92 -3.54 4.61
N THR A 231 -14.79 -4.18 4.40
CA THR A 231 -14.02 -4.08 3.14
C THR A 231 -14.70 -4.86 2.02
N VAL A 232 -14.40 -4.54 0.75
CA VAL A 232 -14.88 -5.32 -0.41
C VAL A 232 -14.57 -6.81 -0.25
N ASN A 233 -13.36 -7.16 0.19
CA ASN A 233 -12.95 -8.55 0.37
C ASN A 233 -13.71 -9.27 1.50
N GLN A 234 -14.03 -8.57 2.59
CA GLN A 234 -14.85 -9.10 3.67
C GLN A 234 -16.29 -9.36 3.21
N ILE A 235 -16.88 -8.42 2.45
CA ILE A 235 -18.19 -8.60 1.85
C ILE A 235 -18.19 -9.78 0.86
N VAL A 236 -17.20 -9.87 -0.03
CA VAL A 236 -17.03 -11.00 -0.95
C VAL A 236 -17.08 -12.34 -0.22
N ARG A 237 -16.29 -12.46 0.87
CA ARG A 237 -16.27 -13.68 1.70
C ARG A 237 -17.61 -13.95 2.40
N ALA A 238 -18.27 -12.91 2.89
CA ALA A 238 -19.51 -13.04 3.62
C ALA A 238 -20.71 -13.44 2.72
N VAL A 239 -20.82 -12.88 1.51
CA VAL A 239 -21.99 -13.06 0.63
C VAL A 239 -21.73 -13.99 -0.56
N GLY A 240 -20.48 -14.43 -0.78
CA GLY A 240 -20.12 -15.35 -1.86
C GLY A 240 -20.24 -14.76 -3.28
N LEU A 241 -20.20 -13.43 -3.43
CA LEU A 241 -20.20 -12.72 -4.71
C LEU A 241 -18.78 -12.51 -5.24
N GLY A 242 -18.65 -12.35 -6.56
CA GLY A 242 -17.38 -11.99 -7.17
C GLY A 242 -16.91 -10.57 -6.77
N ARG A 243 -15.59 -10.37 -6.68
CA ARG A 243 -15.00 -9.07 -6.27
C ARG A 243 -15.43 -7.90 -7.15
N ALA A 244 -15.46 -8.10 -8.48
CA ALA A 244 -15.91 -7.08 -9.42
C ALA A 244 -17.38 -6.71 -9.17
N THR A 245 -18.23 -7.69 -8.88
CA THR A 245 -19.66 -7.50 -8.60
C THR A 245 -19.85 -6.66 -7.32
N VAL A 246 -19.11 -6.96 -6.25
CA VAL A 246 -19.18 -6.19 -5.00
C VAL A 246 -18.62 -4.79 -5.20
N ALA A 247 -17.48 -4.64 -5.86
CA ALA A 247 -16.87 -3.33 -6.11
C ALA A 247 -17.78 -2.42 -6.93
N ASN A 248 -18.35 -2.93 -8.03
CA ASN A 248 -19.28 -2.17 -8.88
C ASN A 248 -20.60 -1.90 -8.17
N GLY A 249 -21.15 -2.88 -7.44
CA GLY A 249 -22.38 -2.73 -6.66
C GLY A 249 -22.28 -1.75 -5.50
N THR A 250 -21.06 -1.43 -5.08
CA THR A 250 -20.80 -0.46 -4.01
C THR A 250 -20.13 0.82 -4.49
N SER A 251 -19.99 1.04 -5.81
CA SER A 251 -19.49 2.30 -6.34
C SER A 251 -20.40 3.46 -5.94
N GLY A 252 -19.85 4.62 -5.53
CA GLY A 252 -20.63 5.77 -5.06
C GLY A 252 -21.37 5.56 -3.73
N TRP A 253 -21.06 4.53 -2.96
CA TRP A 253 -21.75 4.21 -1.69
C TRP A 253 -21.64 5.32 -0.62
N ARG A 254 -20.70 6.27 -0.80
CA ARG A 254 -20.55 7.44 0.09
C ARG A 254 -21.59 8.52 -0.16
N GLU A 255 -22.18 8.53 -1.34
CA GLU A 255 -23.18 9.52 -1.77
C GLU A 255 -24.62 9.07 -1.48
N LEU A 256 -24.81 7.83 -1.02
CA LEU A 256 -26.06 7.23 -0.59
C LEU A 256 -26.19 7.24 0.94
#